data_30269f6d6430d30afdab83022a62ce16
#
_entry.id   30269f6d6430d30afdab83022a62ce16
#
_cell.length_a   1.000
_cell.length_b   1.000
_cell.length_c   1.000
_cell.angle_alpha   90.00
_cell.angle_beta   90.00
_cell.angle_gamma   90.00
#
_symmetry.space_group_name_H-M   'P 1'
#
loop_
_entity.id
_entity.type
_entity.pdbx_description
1 polymer ?
#
loop_
_entity_poly.entity_id
_entity_poly.type
_entity_poly.pdbx_seq_one_letter_code
_entity_poly.pdbx_strand_id
1 'polypeptide(L)'
;MTKGKAWRNRTWSGDAQWAMQEAATVGVDLAYTIPEEGSKVWYDGWVIPKYAKNPKAASYFINFLCRPDIALRNMEENGYVSAIAAPEILEACIDSTLDKEVDASYFFGPEAQKVKLRNTQYPDKSVIARCAMIRDFGDKTVDVLEIWSRVKGDNLNSGIVILILLVVVGLSAWQIRRRWIRYKRHARTHRRNRRRK
;
A
#
# COMPACT_ATOMS: atom_id res chain seq x y z
N MET A 1 8.18 8.33 12.86
CA MET A 1 8.84 7.77 14.03
C MET A 1 10.21 8.40 14.25
N THR A 2 11.10 8.44 13.30
CA THR A 2 12.44 9.07 13.40
C THR A 2 12.46 10.52 13.90
N LYS A 3 11.36 11.27 13.72
CA LYS A 3 11.20 12.67 14.19
C LYS A 3 10.50 12.79 15.56
N GLY A 4 10.32 11.69 16.31
CA GLY A 4 9.68 11.68 17.63
C GLY A 4 8.17 11.97 17.65
N LYS A 5 7.51 12.02 16.48
CA LYS A 5 6.07 12.34 16.39
C LYS A 5 5.14 11.16 16.70
N ALA A 6 5.64 9.94 16.65
CA ALA A 6 4.88 8.74 16.93
C ALA A 6 5.74 7.68 17.59
N TRP A 7 5.22 7.05 18.64
CA TRP A 7 5.86 5.95 19.37
C TRP A 7 5.52 4.57 18.82
N ARG A 8 4.38 4.45 18.13
CA ARG A 8 3.90 3.22 17.52
C ARG A 8 3.36 3.51 16.14
N ASN A 9 3.60 2.59 15.21
CA ASN A 9 3.06 2.63 13.87
C ASN A 9 2.56 1.23 13.50
N ARG A 10 1.44 1.15 12.79
CA ARG A 10 0.94 -0.06 12.19
C ARG A 10 1.34 -0.06 10.72
N THR A 11 2.08 -1.07 10.30
CA THR A 11 2.64 -1.14 8.96
C THR A 11 2.75 -2.59 8.49
N TRP A 12 3.02 -2.80 7.24
CA TRP A 12 3.36 -4.10 6.68
C TRP A 12 4.78 -4.49 7.09
N SER A 13 5.07 -5.80 7.06
CA SER A 13 6.36 -6.33 7.54
C SER A 13 7.55 -5.84 6.72
N GLY A 14 7.44 -5.81 5.39
CA GLY A 14 8.50 -5.28 4.52
C GLY A 14 8.74 -3.79 4.71
N ASP A 15 7.66 -2.99 4.83
CA ASP A 15 7.78 -1.56 5.14
C ASP A 15 8.39 -1.32 6.53
N ALA A 16 8.10 -2.22 7.50
CA ALA A 16 8.73 -2.18 8.81
C ALA A 16 10.24 -2.43 8.72
N GLN A 17 10.64 -3.43 7.94
CA GLN A 17 12.05 -3.76 7.71
C GLN A 17 12.82 -2.57 7.14
N TRP A 18 12.28 -1.95 6.10
CA TRP A 18 12.86 -0.75 5.51
C TRP A 18 12.91 0.42 6.51
N ALA A 19 11.81 0.68 7.24
CA ALA A 19 11.76 1.76 8.23
C ALA A 19 12.76 1.56 9.37
N MET A 20 13.02 0.33 9.80
CA MET A 20 14.03 0.00 10.81
C MET A 20 15.44 0.28 10.28
N GLN A 21 15.74 -0.09 9.04
CA GLN A 21 17.03 0.19 8.40
C GLN A 21 17.29 1.69 8.28
N GLU A 22 16.31 2.45 7.76
CA GLU A 22 16.41 3.90 7.65
C GLU A 22 16.55 4.59 9.01
N ALA A 23 15.82 4.13 10.02
CA ALA A 23 15.91 4.69 11.37
C ALA A 23 17.30 4.47 12.00
N ALA A 24 17.90 3.32 11.78
CA ALA A 24 19.25 3.00 12.26
C ALA A 24 20.29 3.96 11.68
N THR A 25 20.17 4.43 10.44
CA THR A 25 21.11 5.39 9.82
C THR A 25 21.15 6.74 10.54
N VAL A 26 20.09 7.08 11.27
CA VAL A 26 19.99 8.33 12.06
C VAL A 26 20.03 8.08 13.57
N GLY A 27 20.51 6.90 14.00
CA GLY A 27 20.68 6.54 15.41
C GLY A 27 19.39 6.30 16.18
N VAL A 28 18.29 5.98 15.48
CA VAL A 28 16.99 5.64 16.10
C VAL A 28 16.79 4.14 16.02
N ASP A 29 16.63 3.49 17.18
CA ASP A 29 16.32 2.07 17.27
C ASP A 29 14.80 1.86 17.22
N LEU A 30 14.34 1.05 16.27
CA LEU A 30 12.95 0.65 16.10
C LEU A 30 12.82 -0.86 16.22
N ALA A 31 11.84 -1.34 16.98
CA ALA A 31 11.49 -2.74 17.10
C ALA A 31 10.21 -3.08 16.34
N TYR A 32 10.19 -4.25 15.72
CA TYR A 32 9.00 -4.82 15.11
C TYR A 32 8.43 -5.91 16.00
N THR A 33 7.13 -5.86 16.23
CA THR A 33 6.42 -6.88 17.01
C THR A 33 5.08 -7.22 16.39
N ILE A 34 4.68 -8.49 16.52
CA ILE A 34 3.35 -8.97 16.16
C ILE A 34 2.57 -9.12 17.48
N PRO A 35 1.37 -8.52 17.61
CA PRO A 35 0.56 -8.63 18.83
C PRO A 35 0.24 -10.08 19.22
N GLU A 36 -0.05 -10.30 20.49
CA GLU A 36 -0.43 -11.63 21.01
C GLU A 36 -1.74 -12.12 20.39
N GLU A 37 -2.65 -11.22 20.06
CA GLU A 37 -3.91 -11.49 19.36
C GLU A 37 -3.69 -12.01 17.94
N GLY A 38 -2.48 -11.90 17.41
CA GLY A 38 -2.13 -12.27 16.05
C GLY A 38 -2.16 -11.10 15.07
N SER A 39 -2.08 -11.43 13.79
CA SER A 39 -2.09 -10.48 12.69
C SER A 39 -2.70 -11.13 11.46
N LYS A 40 -2.55 -10.51 10.30
CA LYS A 40 -2.97 -11.06 9.02
C LYS A 40 -1.75 -11.54 8.23
N VAL A 41 -1.95 -12.64 7.51
CA VAL A 41 -1.02 -13.21 6.53
C VAL A 41 -1.66 -13.13 5.16
N TRP A 42 -0.86 -12.85 4.14
CA TRP A 42 -1.31 -12.82 2.76
C TRP A 42 -0.23 -13.40 1.84
N TYR A 43 -0.64 -13.74 0.63
CA TYR A 43 0.23 -14.14 -0.45
C TYR A 43 -0.12 -13.33 -1.69
N ASP A 44 0.88 -12.70 -2.29
CA ASP A 44 0.76 -12.08 -3.59
C ASP A 44 1.22 -13.08 -4.66
N GLY A 45 0.51 -13.13 -5.77
CA GLY A 45 0.79 -14.08 -6.82
C GLY A 45 0.83 -13.44 -8.20
N TRP A 46 1.78 -13.86 -9.01
CA TRP A 46 1.81 -13.53 -10.42
C TRP A 46 0.76 -14.34 -11.18
N VAL A 47 -0.05 -13.69 -11.98
CA VAL A 47 -1.09 -14.32 -12.79
C VAL A 47 -0.93 -13.97 -14.26
N ILE A 48 -1.26 -14.92 -15.14
CA ILE A 48 -1.31 -14.72 -16.57
C ILE A 48 -2.78 -14.64 -16.99
N PRO A 49 -3.28 -13.47 -17.43
CA PRO A 49 -4.67 -13.35 -17.86
C PRO A 49 -5.00 -14.31 -19.01
N LYS A 50 -6.24 -14.80 -19.05
CA LYS A 50 -6.71 -15.77 -20.07
C LYS A 50 -6.42 -15.34 -21.51
N TYR A 51 -6.49 -14.05 -21.78
CA TYR A 51 -6.31 -13.47 -23.13
C TYR A 51 -4.96 -12.75 -23.28
N ALA A 52 -3.94 -13.12 -22.51
CA ALA A 52 -2.60 -12.58 -22.66
C ALA A 52 -2.06 -12.88 -24.06
N LYS A 53 -1.44 -11.88 -24.72
CA LYS A 53 -0.89 -12.04 -26.07
C LYS A 53 0.31 -12.98 -26.11
N ASN A 54 1.12 -13.00 -25.05
CA ASN A 54 2.35 -13.78 -24.95
C ASN A 54 2.42 -14.60 -23.66
N PRO A 55 1.54 -15.59 -23.43
CA PRO A 55 1.50 -16.34 -22.17
C PRO A 55 2.81 -17.12 -21.93
N LYS A 56 3.45 -17.62 -23.00
CA LYS A 56 4.72 -18.33 -22.90
C LYS A 56 5.84 -17.42 -22.38
N ALA A 57 5.96 -16.20 -22.89
CA ALA A 57 6.95 -15.24 -22.39
C ALA A 57 6.68 -14.85 -20.93
N ALA A 58 5.42 -14.67 -20.55
CA ALA A 58 5.02 -14.42 -19.16
C ALA A 58 5.41 -15.59 -18.24
N SER A 59 5.21 -16.85 -18.68
CA SER A 59 5.64 -18.02 -17.92
C SER A 59 7.16 -18.08 -17.72
N TYR A 60 7.94 -17.76 -18.76
CA TYR A 60 9.40 -17.67 -18.62
C TYR A 60 9.83 -16.58 -17.64
N PHE A 61 9.14 -15.42 -17.65
CA PHE A 61 9.42 -14.35 -16.71
C PHE A 61 9.11 -14.77 -15.26
N ILE A 62 7.96 -15.41 -15.02
CA ILE A 62 7.61 -15.93 -13.69
C ILE A 62 8.65 -16.98 -13.26
N ASN A 63 9.02 -17.90 -14.13
CA ASN A 63 10.05 -18.89 -13.83
C ASN A 63 11.41 -18.26 -13.48
N PHE A 64 11.79 -17.19 -14.19
CA PHE A 64 13.00 -16.43 -13.87
C PHE A 64 12.93 -15.83 -12.47
N LEU A 65 11.78 -15.27 -12.05
CA LEU A 65 11.57 -14.72 -10.70
C LEU A 65 11.61 -15.80 -9.61
N CYS A 66 11.35 -17.07 -9.95
CA CYS A 66 11.41 -18.19 -9.00
C CYS A 66 12.84 -18.71 -8.77
N ARG A 67 13.84 -18.21 -9.48
CA ARG A 67 15.24 -18.58 -9.22
C ARG A 67 15.68 -18.06 -7.85
N PRO A 68 16.37 -18.86 -7.01
CA PRO A 68 16.79 -18.43 -5.67
C PRO A 68 17.60 -17.14 -5.64
N ASP A 69 18.55 -16.98 -6.57
CA ASP A 69 19.40 -15.79 -6.70
C ASP A 69 18.59 -14.53 -7.03
N ILE A 70 17.55 -14.65 -7.84
CA ILE A 70 16.63 -13.54 -8.20
C ILE A 70 15.65 -13.27 -7.07
N ALA A 71 15.14 -14.32 -6.42
CA ALA A 71 14.25 -14.19 -5.28
C ALA A 71 14.95 -13.43 -4.12
N LEU A 72 16.20 -13.75 -3.82
CA LEU A 72 16.99 -13.03 -2.82
C LEU A 72 17.14 -11.54 -3.14
N ARG A 73 17.50 -11.20 -4.37
CA ARG A 73 17.59 -9.79 -4.78
C ARG A 73 16.26 -9.04 -4.63
N ASN A 74 15.16 -9.69 -4.99
CA ASN A 74 13.83 -9.10 -4.79
C ASN A 74 13.51 -8.88 -3.30
N MET A 75 13.89 -9.82 -2.44
CA MET A 75 13.72 -9.70 -0.99
C MET A 75 14.55 -8.55 -0.40
N GLU A 76 15.78 -8.37 -0.87
CA GLU A 76 16.65 -7.27 -0.46
C GLU A 76 16.06 -5.90 -0.83
N GLU A 77 15.53 -5.77 -2.05
CA GLU A 77 15.00 -4.51 -2.57
C GLU A 77 13.65 -4.12 -1.96
N ASN A 78 12.75 -5.09 -1.76
CA ASN A 78 11.38 -4.78 -1.32
C ASN A 78 11.10 -5.07 0.16
N GLY A 79 12.02 -5.77 0.86
CA GLY A 79 11.90 -6.13 2.26
C GLY A 79 10.90 -7.26 2.56
N TYR A 80 10.19 -7.78 1.54
CA TYR A 80 9.25 -8.89 1.69
C TYR A 80 9.90 -10.22 1.34
N VAL A 81 9.29 -11.33 1.80
CA VAL A 81 9.80 -12.66 1.54
C VAL A 81 9.28 -13.24 0.23
N SER A 82 10.12 -14.03 -0.44
CA SER A 82 9.71 -14.85 -1.56
C SER A 82 8.95 -16.09 -1.08
N ALA A 83 8.06 -16.61 -1.92
CA ALA A 83 7.42 -17.91 -1.71
C ALA A 83 8.33 -19.11 -2.05
N ILE A 84 9.60 -18.88 -2.38
CA ILE A 84 10.55 -19.91 -2.75
C ILE A 84 11.32 -20.37 -1.50
N ALA A 85 11.03 -21.59 -1.05
CA ALA A 85 11.64 -22.21 0.13
C ALA A 85 12.91 -23.02 -0.27
N ALA A 86 13.86 -22.37 -0.96
CA ALA A 86 15.12 -23.03 -1.33
C ALA A 86 16.13 -22.97 -0.19
N PRO A 87 16.99 -23.99 -0.03
CA PRO A 87 18.05 -24.00 0.99
C PRO A 87 18.95 -22.77 0.92
N GLU A 88 19.31 -22.31 -0.28
CA GLU A 88 20.12 -21.12 -0.52
C GLU A 88 19.49 -19.85 0.05
N ILE A 89 18.16 -19.76 0.06
CA ILE A 89 17.43 -18.64 0.66
C ILE A 89 17.49 -18.74 2.18
N LEU A 90 17.32 -19.92 2.74
CA LEU A 90 17.44 -20.12 4.19
C LEU A 90 18.84 -19.71 4.66
N GLU A 91 19.89 -20.21 4.03
CA GLU A 91 21.28 -19.90 4.35
C GLU A 91 21.56 -18.39 4.29
N ALA A 92 21.09 -17.71 3.24
CA ALA A 92 21.28 -16.27 3.06
C ALA A 92 20.49 -15.42 4.08
N CYS A 93 19.39 -15.94 4.63
CA CYS A 93 18.56 -15.22 5.60
C CYS A 93 18.99 -15.44 7.06
N ILE A 94 19.87 -16.42 7.35
CA ILE A 94 20.39 -16.64 8.69
C ILE A 94 21.24 -15.45 9.13
N ASP A 95 20.88 -14.86 10.26
CA ASP A 95 21.57 -13.72 10.84
C ASP A 95 22.09 -14.08 12.24
N SER A 96 23.38 -14.40 12.33
CA SER A 96 24.04 -14.81 13.58
C SER A 96 24.05 -13.73 14.67
N THR A 97 23.80 -12.47 14.30
CA THR A 97 23.78 -11.34 15.24
C THR A 97 22.47 -11.27 16.04
N LEU A 98 21.45 -12.00 15.64
CA LEU A 98 20.19 -12.06 16.36
C LEU A 98 20.31 -12.91 17.64
N ASP A 99 19.67 -12.46 18.72
CA ASP A 99 19.68 -13.16 20.01
C ASP A 99 18.73 -14.36 20.05
N LYS A 100 17.63 -14.30 19.27
CA LYS A 100 16.55 -15.29 19.35
C LYS A 100 16.52 -16.19 18.13
N GLU A 101 16.33 -17.49 18.40
CA GLU A 101 15.97 -18.48 17.39
C GLU A 101 14.46 -18.53 17.18
N VAL A 102 14.05 -18.91 15.98
CA VAL A 102 12.65 -19.08 15.57
C VAL A 102 12.47 -20.45 14.94
N ASP A 103 11.25 -21.00 15.05
CA ASP A 103 10.83 -22.17 14.29
C ASP A 103 10.21 -21.71 12.96
N ALA A 104 10.99 -21.80 11.89
CA ALA A 104 10.57 -21.53 10.52
C ALA A 104 10.28 -22.81 9.72
N SER A 105 10.07 -23.94 10.40
CA SER A 105 9.79 -25.23 9.75
C SER A 105 8.52 -25.28 8.93
N TYR A 106 7.59 -24.38 9.20
CA TYR A 106 6.35 -24.20 8.42
C TYR A 106 6.61 -23.77 6.98
N PHE A 107 7.79 -23.23 6.69
CA PHE A 107 8.18 -22.72 5.37
C PHE A 107 9.35 -23.51 4.76
N PHE A 108 10.44 -23.66 5.49
CA PHE A 108 11.66 -24.29 4.97
C PHE A 108 11.75 -25.80 5.24
N GLY A 109 10.95 -26.35 6.14
CA GLY A 109 11.03 -27.76 6.52
C GLY A 109 11.75 -27.99 7.85
N PRO A 110 11.97 -29.26 8.22
CA PRO A 110 12.45 -29.64 9.56
C PRO A 110 13.81 -29.07 9.95
N GLU A 111 14.66 -28.75 8.98
CA GLU A 111 15.99 -28.17 9.18
C GLU A 111 15.92 -26.74 9.75
N ALA A 112 14.78 -26.06 9.62
CA ALA A 112 14.61 -24.70 10.08
C ALA A 112 13.84 -24.57 11.41
N GLN A 113 13.92 -25.58 12.30
CA GLN A 113 13.23 -25.55 13.61
C GLN A 113 13.91 -24.62 14.62
N LYS A 114 15.23 -24.38 14.50
CA LYS A 114 16.01 -23.54 15.42
C LYS A 114 17.01 -22.73 14.62
N VAL A 115 16.52 -21.64 14.03
CA VAL A 115 17.32 -20.77 13.16
C VAL A 115 17.16 -19.31 13.56
N LYS A 116 18.21 -18.53 13.40
CA LYS A 116 18.21 -17.10 13.69
C LYS A 116 17.75 -16.34 12.45
N LEU A 117 16.46 -16.05 12.35
CA LEU A 117 15.85 -15.31 11.24
C LEU A 117 15.16 -14.06 11.76
N ARG A 118 15.07 -13.04 10.90
CA ARG A 118 14.36 -11.80 11.22
C ARG A 118 12.85 -12.04 11.30
N ASN A 119 12.23 -11.64 12.39
CA ASN A 119 10.80 -11.80 12.61
C ASN A 119 9.91 -10.94 11.68
N THR A 120 10.48 -9.93 11.01
CA THR A 120 9.83 -9.18 9.94
C THR A 120 9.62 -10.03 8.69
N GLN A 121 10.50 -11.00 8.46
CA GLN A 121 10.49 -11.89 7.30
C GLN A 121 9.93 -13.27 7.65
N TYR A 122 10.51 -13.93 8.63
CA TYR A 122 10.15 -15.29 9.04
C TYR A 122 9.84 -15.33 10.54
N PRO A 123 8.62 -14.92 10.93
CA PRO A 123 8.21 -15.01 12.33
C PRO A 123 8.12 -16.48 12.77
N ASP A 124 8.21 -16.71 14.07
CA ASP A 124 8.09 -18.06 14.65
C ASP A 124 6.78 -18.74 14.28
N LYS A 125 6.80 -20.06 14.13
CA LYS A 125 5.65 -20.89 13.79
C LYS A 125 4.43 -20.64 14.70
N SER A 126 4.65 -20.43 16.00
CA SER A 126 3.61 -20.11 16.96
C SER A 126 2.92 -18.77 16.67
N VAL A 127 3.66 -17.81 16.09
CA VAL A 127 3.10 -16.52 15.65
C VAL A 127 2.23 -16.72 14.43
N ILE A 128 2.71 -17.47 13.42
CA ILE A 128 1.93 -17.77 12.21
C ILE A 128 0.63 -18.49 12.55
N ALA A 129 0.67 -19.41 13.52
CA ALA A 129 -0.54 -20.14 13.97
C ALA A 129 -1.65 -19.22 14.52
N ARG A 130 -1.31 -18.03 15.00
CA ARG A 130 -2.28 -17.02 15.49
C ARG A 130 -2.72 -16.04 14.40
N CYS A 131 -2.10 -16.06 13.22
CA CYS A 131 -2.43 -15.15 12.15
C CYS A 131 -3.60 -15.66 11.30
N ALA A 132 -4.42 -14.72 10.81
CA ALA A 132 -5.51 -15.04 9.90
C ALA A 132 -5.07 -14.75 8.45
N MET A 133 -5.37 -15.70 7.56
CA MET A 133 -5.18 -15.52 6.13
C MET A 133 -6.15 -14.48 5.59
N ILE A 134 -5.64 -13.52 4.79
CA ILE A 134 -6.52 -12.63 4.01
C ILE A 134 -7.22 -13.48 2.96
N ARG A 135 -8.55 -13.41 2.96
CA ARG A 135 -9.42 -14.16 2.04
C ARG A 135 -10.39 -13.21 1.36
N ASP A 136 -10.90 -13.63 0.22
CA ASP A 136 -12.04 -12.98 -0.40
C ASP A 136 -13.26 -13.05 0.52
N PHE A 137 -14.04 -11.97 0.56
CA PHE A 137 -15.26 -11.90 1.38
C PHE A 137 -16.48 -12.52 0.70
N GLY A 138 -16.34 -12.96 -0.56
CA GLY A 138 -17.42 -13.55 -1.35
C GLY A 138 -18.62 -12.60 -1.41
N ASP A 139 -19.80 -13.13 -1.08
CA ASP A 139 -21.07 -12.38 -1.12
C ASP A 139 -21.09 -11.15 -0.17
N LYS A 140 -20.20 -11.12 0.85
CA LYS A 140 -20.09 -10.00 1.79
C LYS A 140 -19.15 -8.89 1.32
N THR A 141 -18.59 -9.01 0.13
CA THR A 141 -17.68 -7.99 -0.43
C THR A 141 -18.37 -6.62 -0.53
N VAL A 142 -19.65 -6.59 -0.90
CA VAL A 142 -20.43 -5.35 -0.98
C VAL A 142 -20.56 -4.67 0.38
N ASP A 143 -20.87 -5.44 1.43
CA ASP A 143 -21.00 -4.92 2.79
C ASP A 143 -19.69 -4.31 3.28
N VAL A 144 -18.57 -4.99 3.01
CA VAL A 144 -17.23 -4.50 3.38
C VAL A 144 -16.88 -3.21 2.62
N LEU A 145 -17.18 -3.13 1.33
CA LEU A 145 -16.98 -1.93 0.53
C LEU A 145 -17.85 -0.77 1.01
N GLU A 146 -19.08 -1.03 1.44
CA GLU A 146 -19.96 -0.01 2.03
C GLU A 146 -19.38 0.53 3.36
N ILE A 147 -18.94 -0.35 4.26
CA ILE A 147 -18.24 0.05 5.49
C ILE A 147 -17.00 0.87 5.17
N TRP A 148 -16.21 0.43 4.19
CA TRP A 148 -15.00 1.13 3.76
C TRP A 148 -15.30 2.52 3.19
N SER A 149 -16.35 2.65 2.36
CA SER A 149 -16.76 3.92 1.80
C SER A 149 -17.22 4.91 2.87
N ARG A 150 -17.93 4.44 3.90
CA ARG A 150 -18.31 5.26 5.06
C ARG A 150 -17.07 5.77 5.81
N VAL A 151 -16.11 4.88 6.10
CA VAL A 151 -14.85 5.27 6.78
C VAL A 151 -14.05 6.28 5.96
N LYS A 152 -13.99 6.12 4.65
CA LYS A 152 -13.31 7.08 3.76
C LYS A 152 -14.11 8.34 3.49
N GLY A 153 -15.43 8.23 3.37
CA GLY A 153 -16.33 9.35 3.09
C GLY A 153 -16.42 10.35 4.24
N ASP A 154 -16.30 9.89 5.47
CA ASP A 154 -16.35 10.75 6.67
C ASP A 154 -15.19 11.77 6.74
N ASN A 155 -14.19 11.69 5.87
CA ASN A 155 -13.12 12.69 5.76
C ASN A 155 -13.52 13.95 4.95
N LEU A 156 -14.61 13.91 4.19
CA LEU A 156 -15.18 15.08 3.54
C LEU A 156 -16.31 15.63 4.42
N ASN A 157 -15.96 16.52 5.34
CA ASN A 157 -16.93 17.25 6.13
C ASN A 157 -17.96 17.89 5.18
N SER A 158 -19.26 17.60 5.41
CA SER A 158 -20.38 18.15 4.60
C SER A 158 -20.28 19.66 4.43
N GLY A 159 -19.71 20.39 5.39
CA GLY A 159 -19.41 21.80 5.30
C GLY A 159 -18.43 22.16 4.18
N ILE A 160 -17.42 21.33 3.92
CA ILE A 160 -16.44 21.53 2.83
C ILE A 160 -17.15 21.35 1.47
N VAL A 161 -18.00 20.34 1.34
CA VAL A 161 -18.76 20.10 0.10
C VAL A 161 -19.69 21.27 -0.19
N ILE A 162 -20.42 21.75 0.81
CA ILE A 162 -21.32 22.93 0.70
C ILE A 162 -20.50 24.17 0.32
N LEU A 163 -19.35 24.39 0.94
CA LEU A 163 -18.47 25.52 0.62
C LEU A 163 -18.02 25.48 -0.84
N ILE A 164 -17.59 24.32 -1.34
CA ILE A 164 -17.18 24.15 -2.74
C ILE A 164 -18.36 24.45 -3.67
N LEU A 165 -19.56 23.95 -3.38
CA LEU A 165 -20.76 24.23 -4.16
C LEU A 165 -21.09 25.73 -4.19
N LEU A 166 -21.02 26.43 -3.06
CA LEU A 166 -21.25 27.88 -2.98
C LEU A 166 -20.23 28.67 -3.80
N VAL A 167 -18.95 28.26 -3.78
CA VAL A 167 -17.89 28.88 -4.60
C VAL A 167 -18.17 28.69 -6.09
N VAL A 168 -18.55 27.49 -6.52
CA VAL A 168 -18.89 27.20 -7.93
C VAL A 168 -20.10 28.01 -8.39
N VAL A 169 -21.15 28.07 -7.58
CA VAL A 169 -22.35 28.89 -7.87
C VAL A 169 -21.99 30.37 -7.94
N GLY A 170 -21.19 30.88 -6.99
CA GLY A 170 -20.74 32.27 -6.97
C GLY A 170 -19.92 32.66 -8.20
N LEU A 171 -18.95 31.81 -8.60
CA LEU A 171 -18.15 32.02 -9.81
C LEU A 171 -19.01 31.99 -11.08
N SER A 172 -19.96 31.08 -11.15
CA SER A 172 -20.89 30.96 -12.28
C SER A 172 -21.79 32.22 -12.41
N ALA A 173 -22.37 32.67 -11.32
CA ALA A 173 -23.15 33.88 -11.26
C ALA A 173 -22.35 35.13 -11.66
N TRP A 174 -21.07 35.21 -11.15
CA TRP A 174 -20.18 36.29 -11.51
C TRP A 174 -19.82 36.28 -13.00
N GLN A 175 -19.56 35.11 -13.60
CA GLN A 175 -19.33 35.00 -15.05
C GLN A 175 -20.55 35.43 -15.88
N ILE A 176 -21.73 34.99 -15.50
CA ILE A 176 -23.00 35.37 -16.17
C ILE A 176 -23.19 36.89 -16.09
N ARG A 177 -23.07 37.48 -14.89
CA ARG A 177 -23.16 38.92 -14.69
C ARG A 177 -22.16 39.70 -15.53
N ARG A 178 -20.88 39.20 -15.61
CA ARG A 178 -19.82 39.81 -16.41
C ARG A 178 -20.13 39.77 -17.90
N ARG A 179 -20.68 38.65 -18.42
CA ARG A 179 -21.14 38.53 -19.82
C ARG A 179 -22.31 39.49 -20.12
N TRP A 180 -23.27 39.57 -19.20
CA TRP A 180 -24.44 40.46 -19.35
C TRP A 180 -24.06 41.94 -19.36
N ILE A 181 -23.14 42.37 -18.48
CA ILE A 181 -22.63 43.75 -18.47
C ILE A 181 -21.91 44.06 -19.80
N ARG A 182 -21.08 43.15 -20.32
CA ARG A 182 -20.40 43.31 -21.62
C ARG A 182 -21.44 43.44 -22.76
N TYR A 183 -22.45 42.58 -22.78
CA TYR A 183 -23.51 42.63 -23.77
C TYR A 183 -24.27 43.97 -23.72
N LYS A 184 -24.65 44.46 -22.55
CA LYS A 184 -25.31 45.77 -22.41
C LYS A 184 -24.41 46.93 -22.86
N ARG A 185 -23.12 46.88 -22.62
CA ARG A 185 -22.15 47.90 -23.10
C ARG A 185 -22.10 47.91 -24.63
N HIS A 186 -21.96 46.77 -25.27
CA HIS A 186 -21.99 46.66 -26.74
C HIS A 186 -23.30 47.16 -27.35
N ALA A 187 -24.42 46.78 -26.80
CA ALA A 187 -25.73 47.24 -27.28
C ALA A 187 -25.90 48.79 -27.19
N ARG A 188 -25.39 49.41 -26.13
CA ARG A 188 -25.40 50.89 -25.99
C ARG A 188 -24.48 51.56 -27.00
N THR A 189 -23.32 51.00 -27.32
CA THR A 189 -22.39 51.55 -28.31
C THR A 189 -22.99 51.49 -29.73
N HIS A 190 -23.63 50.40 -30.09
CA HIS A 190 -24.33 50.25 -31.37
C HIS A 190 -25.49 51.23 -31.52
N ARG A 191 -26.28 51.50 -30.46
CA ARG A 191 -27.37 52.50 -30.49
C ARG A 191 -26.84 53.91 -30.66
N ARG A 192 -25.68 54.25 -30.04
CA ARG A 192 -25.07 55.58 -30.16
C ARG A 192 -24.52 55.85 -31.56
N ASN A 193 -23.93 54.83 -32.20
CA ASN A 193 -23.42 54.95 -33.57
C ASN A 193 -24.54 55.03 -34.63
N ARG A 194 -25.73 54.43 -34.40
CA ARG A 194 -26.89 54.60 -35.30
C ARG A 194 -27.56 56.00 -35.24
N ARG A 195 -27.36 56.74 -34.15
CA ARG A 195 -27.89 58.10 -33.99
C ARG A 195 -26.96 59.18 -34.54
N ARG A 196 -25.75 58.82 -34.94
CA ARG A 196 -24.76 59.74 -35.52
C ARG A 196 -24.60 59.60 -37.03
N LYS A 197 -25.32 58.68 -37.66
CA LYS A 197 -25.52 58.58 -39.09
C LYS A 197 -26.91 59.10 -39.41
#